data_9685f9c0ad92ff3715c961e66f93436e
#
_entry.id   9685f9c0ad92ff3715c961e66f93436e
#
_cell.length_a   1.000
_cell.length_b   1.000
_cell.length_c   1.000
_cell.angle_alpha   90.00
_cell.angle_beta   90.00
_cell.angle_gamma   90.00
#
_symmetry.space_group_name_H-M   'P 1'
#
loop_
_entity.id
_entity.type
_entity.pdbx_description
1 polymer ?
#
loop_
_entity_poly.entity_id
_entity_poly.type
_entity_poly.pdbx_seq_one_letter_code
_entity_poly.pdbx_strand_id
1 'polypeptide(L)'
;HFGYRRQRQMCIRDRDCVAPMIGCGVVVTNNDTSQSWDNFSWRLGLDWDMSDTSFMYAYLANAYKSGSLADVYVAPSNSILYSEGQRVDLNYDPEYVTTAEWGIKAKNEENTLNYAFNVFYTVYDGKQFTGNLPVDVVEVYGYDSDPNSPTFGQFTYFDQGVTLWTTENFGEQTHWGVEFEYTWLPYDGGKLSGFVTSYHTEFTEDFNTMWRYGQDALFGRDYGASIDPTNPNNFVNLKGNEAPYTPDLALTIRYEHTYRLQNGMELKPGVNYHWESDSYVTPWNMDKHVDDEGGCDGPGYFCQPLENYTDKRPAWEMFDYFLTLDSKDNWYLQFASYNAKSEVVPWYIGVEAGIPRGAYSAPSQKVIRFGYYW
;
A
#
# COMPACT_ATOMS: atom_id res chain seq x y z
N HIS A 1 -19.45 24.66 3.09
CA HIS A 1 -20.32 24.00 2.09
C HIS A 1 -20.54 22.56 2.51
N PHE A 2 -21.77 22.25 2.91
CA PHE A 2 -22.19 20.90 3.20
C PHE A 2 -22.56 20.21 1.89
N GLY A 3 -21.79 19.22 1.48
CA GLY A 3 -22.07 18.43 0.28
C GLY A 3 -22.52 17.01 0.67
N TYR A 4 -23.80 16.72 0.46
CA TYR A 4 -24.31 15.36 0.55
C TYR A 4 -23.97 14.63 -0.76
N ARG A 5 -23.16 13.56 -0.70
CA ARG A 5 -22.95 12.67 -1.84
C ARG A 5 -23.62 11.32 -1.60
N ARG A 6 -24.65 11.06 -2.38
CA ARG A 6 -25.24 9.73 -2.51
C ARG A 6 -24.53 9.02 -3.65
N GLN A 7 -23.77 7.99 -3.35
CA GLN A 7 -23.24 7.12 -4.40
C GLN A 7 -24.28 6.06 -4.75
N ARG A 8 -24.58 5.94 -6.05
CA ARG A 8 -25.41 4.86 -6.57
C ARG A 8 -24.54 3.70 -6.96
N GLN A 9 -24.90 2.53 -6.50
CA GLN A 9 -24.27 1.27 -6.81
C GLN A 9 -24.41 0.92 -8.29
N MET A 10 -23.35 0.30 -8.82
CA MET A 10 -23.34 -0.27 -10.15
C MET A 10 -23.82 -1.72 -10.07
N CYS A 11 -24.97 -2.02 -10.70
CA CYS A 11 -25.43 -3.40 -10.87
C CYS A 11 -24.57 -4.08 -11.93
N ILE A 12 -23.83 -5.10 -11.55
CA ILE A 12 -23.11 -5.97 -12.49
C ILE A 12 -24.07 -7.09 -12.86
N ARG A 13 -24.52 -7.09 -14.10
CA ARG A 13 -25.32 -8.17 -14.67
C ARG A 13 -24.37 -9.12 -15.39
N ASP A 14 -24.14 -10.26 -14.79
CA ASP A 14 -23.33 -11.30 -15.44
C ASP A 14 -24.15 -12.11 -16.43
N ARG A 15 -23.52 -12.46 -17.58
CA ARG A 15 -24.18 -13.17 -18.68
C ARG A 15 -24.09 -14.68 -18.46
N ASP A 16 -25.20 -15.34 -18.70
CA ASP A 16 -25.34 -16.79 -18.70
C ASP A 16 -24.29 -17.48 -19.58
N CYS A 17 -23.47 -18.32 -18.99
CA CYS A 17 -22.69 -19.31 -19.72
C CYS A 17 -23.52 -20.60 -19.84
N VAL A 18 -24.09 -20.83 -21.02
CA VAL A 18 -24.75 -22.08 -21.38
C VAL A 18 -23.82 -22.87 -22.24
N ALA A 19 -23.19 -23.90 -21.72
CA ALA A 19 -22.84 -25.14 -22.45
C ALA A 19 -21.94 -26.05 -21.61
N PRO A 20 -22.04 -27.38 -21.76
CA PRO A 20 -21.19 -28.31 -21.04
C PRO A 20 -19.85 -28.43 -21.76
N MET A 21 -18.84 -27.65 -21.37
CA MET A 21 -17.46 -27.91 -21.73
C MET A 21 -16.71 -28.36 -20.46
N ILE A 22 -16.05 -29.49 -20.60
CA ILE A 22 -15.11 -30.03 -19.61
C ILE A 22 -14.11 -28.94 -19.25
N GLY A 23 -14.18 -28.40 -18.02
CA GLY A 23 -13.27 -27.38 -17.52
C GLY A 23 -13.87 -26.02 -17.14
N CYS A 24 -15.17 -25.81 -17.30
CA CYS A 24 -15.86 -24.59 -16.87
C CYS A 24 -16.95 -24.92 -15.86
N GLY A 25 -16.56 -25.17 -14.61
CA GLY A 25 -17.49 -25.46 -13.52
C GLY A 25 -17.92 -24.22 -12.75
N VAL A 26 -18.28 -23.12 -13.42
CA VAL A 26 -18.90 -21.99 -12.72
C VAL A 26 -20.39 -22.01 -13.03
N VAL A 27 -21.18 -22.46 -12.08
CA VAL A 27 -22.64 -22.25 -12.11
C VAL A 27 -22.84 -20.80 -11.62
N VAL A 28 -23.01 -19.89 -12.56
CA VAL A 28 -23.41 -18.53 -12.21
C VAL A 28 -24.89 -18.55 -11.85
N THR A 29 -25.20 -18.49 -10.59
CA THR A 29 -26.57 -18.16 -10.15
C THR A 29 -26.74 -16.66 -10.27
N ASN A 30 -27.88 -16.22 -10.84
CA ASN A 30 -28.29 -14.82 -10.84
C ASN A 30 -28.45 -14.34 -9.41
N ASN A 31 -27.48 -13.57 -8.93
CA ASN A 31 -27.56 -12.89 -7.64
C ASN A 31 -27.90 -11.42 -7.88
N ASP A 32 -29.16 -11.09 -7.82
CA ASP A 32 -29.59 -9.69 -7.69
C ASP A 32 -29.46 -9.27 -6.23
N THR A 33 -28.23 -9.03 -5.78
CA THR A 33 -27.96 -8.44 -4.47
C THR A 33 -27.75 -6.95 -4.64
N SER A 34 -28.41 -6.16 -3.81
CA SER A 34 -28.21 -4.71 -3.74
C SER A 34 -28.03 -4.29 -2.30
N GLN A 35 -27.00 -3.53 -2.03
CA GLN A 35 -26.76 -2.89 -0.73
C GLN A 35 -26.51 -1.41 -0.94
N SER A 36 -26.95 -0.60 0.01
CA SER A 36 -26.68 0.83 -0.01
C SER A 36 -26.03 1.24 1.29
N TRP A 37 -25.04 2.08 1.20
CA TRP A 37 -24.39 2.70 2.35
C TRP A 37 -24.62 4.19 2.30
N ASP A 38 -25.06 4.74 3.41
CA ASP A 38 -25.25 6.18 3.59
C ASP A 38 -24.22 6.68 4.62
N ASN A 39 -23.55 7.78 4.32
CA ASN A 39 -22.66 8.44 5.26
C ASN A 39 -22.83 9.95 5.17
N PHE A 40 -22.72 10.60 6.31
CA PHE A 40 -22.65 12.05 6.42
C PHE A 40 -21.19 12.47 6.60
N SER A 41 -20.58 12.93 5.52
CA SER A 41 -19.20 13.46 5.56
C SER A 41 -19.23 14.94 5.87
N TRP A 42 -18.40 15.36 6.82
CA TRP A 42 -18.34 16.73 7.30
C TRP A 42 -16.88 17.18 7.53
N ARG A 43 -16.68 18.48 7.52
CA ARG A 43 -15.43 19.11 7.92
C ARG A 43 -15.75 20.36 8.74
N LEU A 44 -15.15 20.46 9.92
CA LEU A 44 -15.14 21.65 10.74
C LEU A 44 -13.71 22.19 10.76
N GLY A 45 -13.51 23.43 10.38
CA GLY A 45 -12.19 24.04 10.31
C GLY A 45 -12.18 25.47 10.82
N LEU A 46 -11.02 25.87 11.30
CA LEU A 46 -10.68 27.23 11.70
C LEU A 46 -9.47 27.67 10.85
N ASP A 47 -9.62 28.79 10.21
CA ASP A 47 -8.56 29.45 9.44
C ASP A 47 -8.27 30.80 10.10
N TRP A 48 -7.00 31.12 10.32
CA TRP A 48 -6.56 32.35 10.95
C TRP A 48 -5.37 32.98 10.23
N ASP A 49 -5.62 34.14 9.64
CA ASP A 49 -4.56 35.01 9.13
C ASP A 49 -3.85 35.67 10.32
N MET A 50 -2.67 35.16 10.68
CA MET A 50 -1.85 35.65 11.79
C MET A 50 -1.18 36.98 11.43
N SER A 51 -0.82 37.12 10.14
CA SER A 51 -0.23 38.32 9.53
C SER A 51 -0.41 38.28 8.00
N ASP A 52 0.02 39.32 7.30
CA ASP A 52 0.04 39.37 5.82
C ASP A 52 0.92 38.27 5.20
N THR A 53 1.76 37.64 6.01
CA THR A 53 2.75 36.65 5.56
C THR A 53 2.60 35.28 6.22
N SER A 54 1.65 35.12 7.14
CA SER A 54 1.46 33.87 7.86
C SER A 54 -0.01 33.53 8.09
N PHE A 55 -0.31 32.27 7.86
CA PHE A 55 -1.64 31.70 7.95
C PHE A 55 -1.58 30.39 8.75
N MET A 56 -2.50 30.23 9.68
CA MET A 56 -2.66 29.03 10.47
C MET A 56 -4.04 28.42 10.24
N TYR A 57 -4.12 27.10 10.26
CA TYR A 57 -5.38 26.39 10.16
C TYR A 57 -5.44 25.21 11.10
N ALA A 58 -6.64 24.82 11.45
CA ALA A 58 -6.91 23.55 12.13
C ALA A 58 -8.25 23.00 11.62
N TYR A 59 -8.34 21.71 11.47
CA TYR A 59 -9.62 21.10 11.13
C TYR A 59 -9.79 19.71 11.73
N LEU A 60 -11.06 19.33 11.85
CA LEU A 60 -11.52 17.96 12.09
C LEU A 60 -12.46 17.60 10.96
N ALA A 61 -12.28 16.41 10.38
CA ALA A 61 -13.10 15.97 9.26
C ALA A 61 -13.33 14.47 9.34
N ASN A 62 -14.44 14.02 8.76
CA ASN A 62 -14.62 12.61 8.48
C ASN A 62 -14.94 12.39 7.00
N ALA A 63 -14.62 11.19 6.55
CA ALA A 63 -14.93 10.69 5.23
C ALA A 63 -15.20 9.19 5.30
N TYR A 64 -15.66 8.60 4.21
CA TYR A 64 -15.82 7.16 4.11
C TYR A 64 -15.49 6.66 2.71
N LYS A 65 -15.14 5.41 2.63
CA LYS A 65 -15.03 4.64 1.40
C LYS A 65 -16.08 3.54 1.47
N SER A 66 -16.95 3.45 0.45
CA SER A 66 -18.03 2.46 0.44
C SER A 66 -17.52 1.04 0.50
N GLY A 67 -18.30 0.16 1.10
CA GLY A 67 -18.15 -1.27 0.93
C GLY A 67 -18.49 -1.74 -0.48
N SER A 68 -18.42 -3.03 -0.70
CA SER A 68 -18.84 -3.65 -1.95
C SER A 68 -19.49 -5.01 -1.69
N LEU A 69 -20.26 -5.44 -2.67
CA LEU A 69 -20.87 -6.76 -2.70
C LEU A 69 -20.12 -7.61 -3.72
N ALA A 70 -19.65 -8.76 -3.30
CA ALA A 70 -19.05 -9.73 -4.18
C ALA A 70 -19.36 -11.13 -3.66
N ASP A 71 -20.17 -11.87 -4.40
CA ASP A 71 -20.41 -13.28 -4.14
C ASP A 71 -19.72 -14.11 -5.20
N VAL A 72 -18.96 -15.09 -4.79
CA VAL A 72 -18.26 -16.01 -5.70
C VAL A 72 -18.60 -17.44 -5.35
N TYR A 73 -18.86 -18.24 -6.38
CA TYR A 73 -18.87 -19.67 -6.24
C TYR A 73 -17.46 -20.21 -6.34
N VAL A 74 -17.00 -20.85 -5.28
CA VAL A 74 -15.71 -21.51 -5.27
C VAL A 74 -15.91 -23.00 -5.43
N ALA A 75 -15.43 -23.52 -6.55
CA ALA A 75 -15.29 -24.95 -6.73
C ALA A 75 -13.81 -25.30 -6.54
N PRO A 76 -13.46 -26.23 -5.66
CA PRO A 76 -12.08 -26.67 -5.48
C PRO A 76 -11.51 -27.17 -6.81
N SER A 77 -10.31 -26.75 -7.16
CA SER A 77 -9.67 -27.07 -8.43
C SER A 77 -9.43 -28.56 -8.66
N ASN A 78 -9.47 -29.35 -7.60
CA ASN A 78 -9.25 -30.81 -7.60
C ASN A 78 -10.53 -31.61 -7.39
N SER A 79 -11.68 -30.97 -7.26
CA SER A 79 -12.95 -31.68 -7.07
C SER A 79 -13.39 -32.33 -8.40
N ILE A 80 -13.62 -33.64 -8.36
CA ILE A 80 -14.23 -34.39 -9.45
C ILE A 80 -15.74 -34.04 -9.58
N LEU A 81 -16.30 -33.42 -8.54
CA LEU A 81 -17.71 -33.08 -8.42
C LEU A 81 -17.89 -31.55 -8.33
N TYR A 82 -17.79 -30.85 -9.47
CA TYR A 82 -18.08 -29.43 -9.59
C TYR A 82 -19.53 -29.03 -9.25
N SER A 83 -20.38 -29.99 -8.92
CA SER A 83 -21.79 -29.76 -8.57
C SER A 83 -22.00 -29.27 -7.13
N GLU A 84 -20.97 -29.24 -6.29
CA GLU A 84 -21.05 -28.90 -4.88
C GLU A 84 -20.24 -27.64 -4.50
N GLY A 85 -20.06 -26.73 -5.44
CA GLY A 85 -19.42 -25.44 -5.12
C GLY A 85 -20.18 -24.70 -4.04
N GLN A 86 -19.46 -24.26 -3.01
CA GLN A 86 -20.02 -23.40 -1.97
C GLN A 86 -20.02 -21.94 -2.44
N ARG A 87 -21.05 -21.21 -2.03
CA ARG A 87 -21.13 -19.78 -2.20
C ARG A 87 -20.34 -19.13 -1.07
N VAL A 88 -19.35 -18.34 -1.44
CA VAL A 88 -18.56 -17.56 -0.49
C VAL A 88 -19.03 -16.12 -0.56
N ASP A 89 -19.39 -15.57 0.59
CA ASP A 89 -19.72 -14.17 0.75
C ASP A 89 -18.42 -13.36 0.87
N LEU A 90 -18.13 -12.55 -0.15
CA LEU A 90 -16.97 -11.67 -0.19
C LEU A 90 -17.37 -10.20 0.00
N ASN A 91 -18.52 -9.97 0.62
CA ASN A 91 -18.96 -8.62 0.95
C ASN A 91 -18.05 -8.02 2.01
N TYR A 92 -17.76 -6.74 1.84
CA TYR A 92 -17.03 -5.98 2.83
C TYR A 92 -17.71 -4.65 3.11
N ASP A 93 -17.56 -4.20 4.34
CA ASP A 93 -18.19 -3.01 4.87
C ASP A 93 -17.45 -1.72 4.46
N PRO A 94 -18.06 -0.56 4.62
CA PRO A 94 -17.41 0.73 4.44
C PRO A 94 -16.21 0.90 5.39
N GLU A 95 -15.19 1.57 4.90
CA GLU A 95 -14.09 2.12 5.70
C GLU A 95 -14.43 3.56 6.08
N TYR A 96 -14.32 3.90 7.35
CA TYR A 96 -14.52 5.25 7.85
C TYR A 96 -13.20 5.88 8.23
N VAL A 97 -13.08 7.18 7.97
CA VAL A 97 -11.86 7.93 8.25
C VAL A 97 -12.23 9.18 9.03
N THR A 98 -11.56 9.37 10.17
CA THR A 98 -11.63 10.62 10.92
C THR A 98 -10.22 11.19 11.05
N THR A 99 -10.05 12.46 10.67
CA THR A 99 -8.76 13.14 10.73
C THR A 99 -8.84 14.46 11.45
N ALA A 100 -7.83 14.73 12.28
CA ALA A 100 -7.55 16.03 12.86
C ALA A 100 -6.22 16.52 12.32
N GLU A 101 -6.16 17.77 11.89
CA GLU A 101 -4.94 18.39 11.39
C GLU A 101 -4.83 19.83 11.86
N TRP A 102 -3.62 20.23 12.23
CA TRP A 102 -3.24 21.60 12.49
C TRP A 102 -2.01 21.93 11.65
N GLY A 103 -1.96 23.14 11.10
CA GLY A 103 -0.82 23.56 10.31
C GLY A 103 -0.64 25.07 10.22
N ILE A 104 0.56 25.44 9.81
CA ILE A 104 0.95 26.83 9.54
C ILE A 104 1.62 26.92 8.18
N LYS A 105 1.30 27.97 7.42
CA LYS A 105 1.99 28.35 6.19
C LYS A 105 2.48 29.77 6.35
N ALA A 106 3.74 30.00 6.08
CA ALA A 106 4.33 31.32 6.24
C ALA A 106 5.41 31.60 5.19
N LYS A 107 5.66 32.87 4.99
CA LYS A 107 6.75 33.40 4.19
C LYS A 107 7.42 34.58 4.92
N ASN A 108 8.69 34.83 4.66
CA ASN A 108 9.35 36.02 5.18
C ASN A 108 8.94 37.27 4.36
N GLU A 109 9.21 38.44 4.90
CA GLU A 109 8.83 39.74 4.27
C GLU A 109 9.45 39.91 2.89
N GLU A 110 10.70 39.48 2.67
CA GLU A 110 11.39 39.51 1.39
C GLU A 110 10.89 38.46 0.38
N ASN A 111 9.98 37.58 0.79
CA ASN A 111 9.46 36.46 -0.01
C ASN A 111 10.58 35.53 -0.55
N THR A 112 11.68 35.43 0.18
CA THR A 112 12.81 34.55 -0.14
C THR A 112 12.71 33.21 0.57
N LEU A 113 11.89 33.08 1.61
CA LEU A 113 11.61 31.85 2.33
C LEU A 113 10.10 31.64 2.44
N ASN A 114 9.64 30.50 1.94
CA ASN A 114 8.27 30.02 2.15
C ASN A 114 8.37 28.65 2.83
N TYR A 115 7.52 28.43 3.83
CA TYR A 115 7.45 27.13 4.48
C TYR A 115 6.02 26.78 4.90
N ALA A 116 5.78 25.49 5.00
CA ALA A 116 4.57 24.91 5.59
C ALA A 116 4.99 23.86 6.62
N PHE A 117 4.25 23.82 7.70
CA PHE A 117 4.39 22.78 8.73
C PHE A 117 3.00 22.34 9.14
N ASN A 118 2.79 21.03 9.26
CA ASN A 118 1.55 20.46 9.78
C ASN A 118 1.82 19.27 10.71
N VAL A 119 0.82 19.02 11.54
CA VAL A 119 0.70 17.84 12.41
C VAL A 119 -0.67 17.26 12.19
N PHE A 120 -0.76 15.95 12.02
CA PHE A 120 -2.02 15.27 11.78
C PHE A 120 -2.16 14.00 12.61
N TYR A 121 -3.42 13.62 12.84
CA TYR A 121 -3.81 12.36 13.43
C TYR A 121 -5.05 11.85 12.72
N THR A 122 -4.98 10.64 12.18
CA THR A 122 -6.05 10.03 11.39
C THR A 122 -6.34 8.63 11.92
N VAL A 123 -7.62 8.34 12.10
CA VAL A 123 -8.12 7.02 12.46
C VAL A 123 -8.90 6.46 11.28
N TYR A 124 -8.56 5.26 10.89
CA TYR A 124 -9.29 4.43 9.93
C TYR A 124 -10.02 3.35 10.71
N ASP A 125 -11.32 3.31 10.61
CA ASP A 125 -12.18 2.28 11.18
C ASP A 125 -12.67 1.36 10.07
N GLY A 126 -12.51 0.05 10.24
CA GLY A 126 -12.79 -0.93 9.20
C GLY A 126 -11.88 -0.77 7.97
N LYS A 127 -10.58 -0.57 8.16
CA LYS A 127 -9.60 -0.40 7.08
C LYS A 127 -9.73 -1.48 6.01
N GLN A 128 -10.04 -1.08 4.77
CA GLN A 128 -10.16 -2.02 3.65
C GLN A 128 -8.76 -2.39 3.13
N PHE A 129 -8.50 -3.67 3.12
CA PHE A 129 -7.27 -4.24 2.57
C PHE A 129 -7.62 -5.21 1.43
N THR A 130 -6.95 -5.05 0.29
CA THR A 130 -7.13 -5.90 -0.89
C THR A 130 -5.89 -6.76 -1.09
N GLY A 131 -6.11 -8.04 -1.18
CA GLY A 131 -5.02 -9.00 -1.35
C GLY A 131 -5.53 -10.39 -1.67
N ASN A 132 -4.63 -11.36 -1.68
CA ASN A 132 -4.99 -12.76 -1.79
C ASN A 132 -5.27 -13.28 -0.37
N LEU A 133 -6.52 -13.15 0.04
CA LEU A 133 -6.98 -13.41 1.40
C LEU A 133 -7.66 -14.78 1.49
N PRO A 134 -7.56 -15.47 2.65
CA PRO A 134 -8.35 -16.64 2.90
C PRO A 134 -9.81 -16.25 3.08
N VAL A 135 -10.70 -16.91 2.38
CA VAL A 135 -12.12 -16.52 2.34
C VAL A 135 -13.03 -17.60 2.91
N ASP A 136 -12.62 -18.85 2.85
CA ASP A 136 -13.44 -19.96 3.34
C ASP A 136 -12.63 -21.26 3.45
N VAL A 137 -13.25 -22.26 4.04
CA VAL A 137 -12.80 -23.64 4.05
C VAL A 137 -13.88 -24.49 3.43
N VAL A 138 -13.54 -25.21 2.40
CA VAL A 138 -14.46 -26.07 1.68
C VAL A 138 -14.08 -27.53 1.84
N GLU A 139 -15.05 -28.38 2.08
CA GLU A 139 -14.84 -29.83 2.06
C GLU A 139 -14.66 -30.32 0.62
N VAL A 140 -13.56 -30.95 0.35
CA VAL A 140 -13.23 -31.47 -0.97
C VAL A 140 -13.03 -32.98 -0.94
N TYR A 141 -13.43 -33.68 -2.02
CA TYR A 141 -13.08 -35.05 -2.21
C TYR A 141 -11.89 -35.17 -3.15
N GLY A 142 -10.76 -35.58 -2.64
CA GLY A 142 -9.54 -35.64 -3.42
C GLY A 142 -8.45 -36.42 -2.71
N TYR A 143 -7.25 -36.36 -3.27
CA TYR A 143 -6.05 -36.93 -2.65
C TYR A 143 -5.55 -35.98 -1.56
N ASP A 144 -5.59 -36.43 -0.33
CA ASP A 144 -5.08 -35.67 0.81
C ASP A 144 -3.56 -35.67 0.76
N SER A 145 -2.96 -34.54 0.50
CA SER A 145 -1.52 -34.34 0.43
C SER A 145 -0.93 -33.71 1.69
N ASP A 146 -1.74 -33.40 2.72
CA ASP A 146 -1.23 -32.89 3.98
C ASP A 146 -0.57 -33.98 4.80
N PRO A 147 0.76 -33.95 4.98
CA PRO A 147 1.47 -34.99 5.74
C PRO A 147 1.10 -35.07 7.24
N ASN A 148 0.43 -34.05 7.76
CA ASN A 148 -0.04 -34.00 9.14
C ASN A 148 -1.50 -34.48 9.29
N SER A 149 -2.19 -34.65 8.17
CA SER A 149 -3.56 -35.13 8.17
C SER A 149 -3.61 -36.64 8.53
N PRO A 150 -4.61 -37.06 9.30
CA PRO A 150 -4.83 -38.47 9.56
C PRO A 150 -5.18 -39.31 8.32
N THR A 151 -5.58 -38.65 7.26
CA THR A 151 -5.94 -39.23 5.96
C THR A 151 -4.91 -39.00 4.88
N PHE A 152 -3.70 -38.55 5.23
CA PHE A 152 -2.59 -38.36 4.32
C PHE A 152 -2.39 -39.54 3.34
N GLY A 153 -2.29 -39.19 2.06
CA GLY A 153 -2.09 -40.22 1.04
C GLY A 153 -3.34 -40.99 0.60
N GLN A 154 -4.52 -40.61 1.07
CA GLN A 154 -5.78 -41.28 0.74
C GLN A 154 -6.68 -40.39 -0.09
N PHE A 155 -7.51 -40.99 -0.94
CA PHE A 155 -8.66 -40.30 -1.53
C PHE A 155 -9.81 -40.31 -0.53
N THR A 156 -10.13 -39.13 -0.01
CA THR A 156 -11.14 -38.93 1.01
C THR A 156 -11.71 -37.54 0.96
N TYR A 157 -12.68 -37.25 1.83
CA TYR A 157 -13.10 -35.86 2.08
C TYR A 157 -12.16 -35.25 3.10
N PHE A 158 -11.72 -34.03 2.80
CA PHE A 158 -10.93 -33.22 3.71
C PHE A 158 -11.22 -31.74 3.52
N ASP A 159 -10.99 -30.97 4.54
CA ASP A 159 -11.16 -29.52 4.48
C ASP A 159 -9.99 -28.86 3.75
N GLN A 160 -10.31 -28.04 2.77
CA GLN A 160 -9.34 -27.27 2.01
C GLN A 160 -9.61 -25.77 2.15
N GLY A 161 -8.61 -25.02 2.59
CA GLY A 161 -8.66 -23.58 2.63
C GLY A 161 -8.72 -22.99 1.22
N VAL A 162 -9.60 -22.01 1.04
CA VAL A 162 -9.77 -21.27 -0.20
C VAL A 162 -9.26 -19.85 -0.01
N THR A 163 -8.41 -19.39 -0.91
CA THR A 163 -7.95 -18.02 -0.94
C THR A 163 -8.32 -17.39 -2.27
N LEU A 164 -8.75 -16.15 -2.21
CA LEU A 164 -9.11 -15.35 -3.38
C LEU A 164 -8.48 -13.97 -3.30
N TRP A 165 -8.30 -13.35 -4.47
CA TRP A 165 -7.97 -11.94 -4.54
C TRP A 165 -9.23 -11.14 -4.22
N THR A 166 -9.31 -10.68 -3.01
CA THR A 166 -10.50 -9.99 -2.48
C THR A 166 -10.13 -8.85 -1.54
N THR A 167 -11.15 -8.16 -1.02
CA THR A 167 -11.01 -7.10 -0.03
C THR A 167 -11.72 -7.52 1.25
N GLU A 168 -11.10 -7.26 2.38
CA GLU A 168 -11.66 -7.42 3.72
C GLU A 168 -11.46 -6.15 4.54
N ASN A 169 -12.24 -5.99 5.61
CA ASN A 169 -12.05 -4.92 6.57
C ASN A 169 -11.09 -5.38 7.67
N PHE A 170 -9.94 -4.70 7.76
CA PHE A 170 -8.88 -4.99 8.75
C PHE A 170 -8.98 -4.00 9.92
N GLY A 171 -9.82 -4.24 10.89
CA GLY A 171 -9.90 -3.51 12.15
C GLY A 171 -9.65 -2.00 12.09
N GLU A 172 -9.21 -1.42 13.21
CA GLU A 172 -8.82 -0.01 13.30
C GLU A 172 -7.33 0.18 13.03
N GLN A 173 -6.99 1.24 12.30
CA GLN A 173 -5.64 1.66 12.04
C GLN A 173 -5.48 3.17 12.32
N THR A 174 -4.43 3.54 13.04
CA THR A 174 -4.10 4.95 13.29
C THR A 174 -2.90 5.38 12.47
N HIS A 175 -2.94 6.61 11.99
CA HIS A 175 -1.86 7.29 11.28
C HIS A 175 -1.65 8.66 11.89
N TRP A 176 -0.42 8.98 12.26
CA TRP A 176 -0.10 10.30 12.77
C TRP A 176 1.31 10.72 12.36
N GLY A 177 1.53 12.00 12.31
CA GLY A 177 2.84 12.48 11.91
C GLY A 177 2.94 13.99 11.84
N VAL A 178 4.11 14.40 11.38
CA VAL A 178 4.46 15.79 11.13
C VAL A 178 5.05 15.91 9.73
N GLU A 179 4.74 17.01 9.05
CA GLU A 179 5.27 17.34 7.74
C GLU A 179 5.84 18.74 7.75
N PHE A 180 6.97 18.91 7.11
CA PHE A 180 7.61 20.20 6.89
C PHE A 180 8.05 20.34 5.45
N GLU A 181 7.56 21.37 4.80
CA GLU A 181 7.91 21.74 3.43
C GLU A 181 8.50 23.15 3.39
N TYR A 182 9.51 23.37 2.55
CA TYR A 182 10.12 24.67 2.39
C TYR A 182 10.60 24.94 0.97
N THR A 183 10.63 26.23 0.63
CA THR A 183 11.37 26.78 -0.52
C THR A 183 12.11 28.01 -0.05
N TRP A 184 13.42 28.01 -0.23
CA TRP A 184 14.32 29.07 0.19
C TRP A 184 15.20 29.55 -0.98
N LEU A 185 15.25 30.86 -1.15
CA LEU A 185 16.10 31.58 -2.11
C LEU A 185 17.22 32.28 -1.33
N PRO A 186 18.28 31.56 -0.91
CA PRO A 186 19.30 32.10 0.01
C PRO A 186 20.10 33.26 -0.57
N TYR A 187 20.21 33.31 -1.88
CA TYR A 187 20.93 34.37 -2.64
C TYR A 187 20.49 34.36 -4.10
N ASP A 188 20.94 35.36 -4.87
CA ASP A 188 20.56 35.45 -6.29
C ASP A 188 20.98 34.22 -7.09
N GLY A 189 20.01 33.64 -7.78
CA GLY A 189 20.16 32.40 -8.56
C GLY A 189 20.07 31.12 -7.76
N GLY A 190 20.25 31.12 -6.42
CA GLY A 190 20.15 29.93 -5.58
C GLY A 190 18.71 29.62 -5.19
N LYS A 191 18.30 28.34 -5.31
CA LYS A 191 17.01 27.83 -4.84
C LYS A 191 17.22 26.50 -4.12
N LEU A 192 16.86 26.46 -2.85
CA LEU A 192 16.80 25.26 -2.04
C LEU A 192 15.33 24.96 -1.72
N SER A 193 14.88 23.75 -1.93
CA SER A 193 13.54 23.32 -1.58
C SER A 193 13.56 21.89 -1.07
N GLY A 194 12.56 21.51 -0.30
CA GLY A 194 12.46 20.15 0.18
C GLY A 194 11.26 19.96 1.08
N PHE A 195 11.09 18.71 1.47
CA PHE A 195 10.15 18.32 2.51
C PHE A 195 10.78 17.24 3.41
N VAL A 196 10.29 17.20 4.63
CA VAL A 196 10.57 16.14 5.61
C VAL A 196 9.23 15.72 6.19
N THR A 197 9.00 14.42 6.26
CA THR A 197 7.85 13.86 6.96
C THR A 197 8.30 12.81 7.95
N SER A 198 7.77 12.86 9.18
CA SER A 198 7.78 11.75 10.12
C SER A 198 6.36 11.22 10.21
N TYR A 199 6.19 9.92 9.97
CA TYR A 199 4.90 9.31 9.75
C TYR A 199 4.82 7.97 10.46
N HIS A 200 3.90 7.83 11.39
CA HIS A 200 3.68 6.60 12.13
C HIS A 200 2.32 6.00 11.82
N THR A 201 2.30 4.70 11.72
CA THR A 201 1.08 3.93 11.49
C THR A 201 1.05 2.73 12.41
N GLU A 202 -0.14 2.36 12.87
CA GLU A 202 -0.32 1.21 13.75
C GLU A 202 -1.72 0.63 13.59
N PHE A 203 -1.84 -0.68 13.50
CA PHE A 203 -3.10 -1.38 13.74
C PHE A 203 -3.36 -1.40 15.24
N THR A 204 -4.44 -0.76 15.68
CA THR A 204 -4.73 -0.51 17.10
C THR A 204 -5.68 -1.54 17.72
N GLU A 205 -6.44 -2.24 16.90
CA GLU A 205 -7.35 -3.30 17.31
C GLU A 205 -6.76 -4.70 17.09
N ASP A 206 -7.22 -5.65 17.90
CA ASP A 206 -6.93 -7.07 17.70
C ASP A 206 -7.64 -7.55 16.43
N PHE A 207 -6.88 -7.82 15.40
CA PHE A 207 -7.37 -8.37 14.14
C PHE A 207 -6.51 -9.58 13.76
N ASN A 208 -7.13 -10.75 13.74
CA ASN A 208 -6.47 -11.98 13.36
C ASN A 208 -6.74 -12.26 11.88
N THR A 209 -5.70 -12.22 11.07
CA THR A 209 -5.76 -12.61 9.67
C THR A 209 -4.95 -13.84 9.41
N MET A 210 -5.37 -14.64 8.45
CA MET A 210 -4.65 -15.86 8.09
C MET A 210 -3.39 -15.51 7.29
N TRP A 211 -2.29 -16.08 7.70
CA TRP A 211 -1.02 -15.95 7.00
C TRP A 211 -0.84 -17.05 5.96
N ARG A 212 -1.05 -16.75 4.72
CA ARG A 212 -0.86 -17.73 3.64
C ARG A 212 0.59 -17.86 3.17
N TYR A 213 1.29 -16.77 3.05
CA TYR A 213 2.61 -16.75 2.41
C TYR A 213 3.70 -17.45 3.24
N GLY A 214 3.57 -17.50 4.55
CA GLY A 214 4.55 -18.14 5.41
C GLY A 214 4.65 -19.64 5.22
N GLN A 215 3.54 -20.31 5.00
CA GLN A 215 3.53 -21.78 4.88
C GLN A 215 3.95 -22.26 3.49
N ASP A 216 3.43 -21.68 2.43
CA ASP A 216 3.72 -22.11 1.06
C ASP A 216 5.12 -21.73 0.60
N ALA A 217 5.60 -20.55 1.01
CA ALA A 217 6.91 -20.06 0.62
C ALA A 217 8.06 -20.71 1.38
N LEU A 218 7.87 -20.99 2.67
CA LEU A 218 8.94 -21.47 3.55
C LEU A 218 9.25 -22.95 3.36
N PHE A 219 8.29 -23.76 2.91
CA PHE A 219 8.43 -25.21 2.95
C PHE A 219 8.46 -25.89 1.59
N GLY A 220 8.37 -25.14 0.48
CA GLY A 220 8.29 -25.74 -0.86
C GLY A 220 7.12 -26.73 -0.97
N ARG A 221 6.09 -26.54 -0.16
CA ARG A 221 4.91 -27.44 -0.15
C ARG A 221 3.97 -27.04 -1.27
N ASP A 222 3.44 -28.07 -1.90
CA ASP A 222 2.49 -27.95 -3.00
C ASP A 222 1.31 -27.03 -2.64
N TYR A 223 0.90 -26.24 -3.60
CA TYR A 223 -0.38 -25.57 -3.62
C TYR A 223 -1.49 -26.58 -3.32
N GLY A 224 -2.12 -26.45 -2.19
CA GLY A 224 -3.20 -27.34 -1.80
C GLY A 224 -3.03 -28.04 -0.46
N ALA A 225 -1.95 -27.79 0.27
CA ALA A 225 -1.92 -28.16 1.68
C ALA A 225 -3.07 -27.42 2.38
N SER A 226 -3.99 -28.18 2.95
CA SER A 226 -5.17 -27.65 3.63
C SER A 226 -4.73 -26.68 4.72
N ILE A 227 -5.11 -25.42 4.58
CA ILE A 227 -4.97 -24.46 5.66
C ILE A 227 -6.04 -24.85 6.67
N ASP A 228 -5.63 -25.43 7.78
CA ASP A 228 -6.55 -25.74 8.87
C ASP A 228 -6.99 -24.44 9.56
N PRO A 229 -8.23 -23.97 9.34
CA PRO A 229 -8.72 -22.74 9.94
C PRO A 229 -8.92 -22.87 11.46
N THR A 230 -8.88 -24.09 11.99
CA THR A 230 -8.98 -24.34 13.42
C THR A 230 -7.62 -24.29 14.11
N ASN A 231 -6.54 -24.28 13.34
CA ASN A 231 -5.19 -24.18 13.88
C ASN A 231 -4.84 -22.70 14.16
N PRO A 232 -4.74 -22.31 15.44
CA PRO A 232 -4.41 -20.92 15.79
C PRO A 232 -3.04 -20.47 15.24
N ASN A 233 -2.21 -21.43 14.85
CA ASN A 233 -0.88 -21.17 14.29
C ASN A 233 -0.93 -20.62 12.86
N ASN A 234 -2.08 -20.64 12.22
CA ASN A 234 -2.28 -20.11 10.88
C ASN A 234 -2.72 -18.65 10.87
N PHE A 235 -2.86 -18.04 12.05
CA PHE A 235 -3.32 -16.66 12.18
C PHE A 235 -2.24 -15.76 12.77
N VAL A 236 -2.17 -14.54 12.28
CA VAL A 236 -1.34 -13.46 12.81
C VAL A 236 -2.26 -12.34 13.30
N ASN A 237 -2.04 -11.89 14.53
CA ASN A 237 -2.68 -10.70 15.04
C ASN A 237 -1.91 -9.47 14.51
N LEU A 238 -2.62 -8.58 13.83
CA LEU A 238 -2.00 -7.38 13.24
C LEU A 238 -1.81 -6.24 14.24
N LYS A 239 -2.36 -6.32 15.44
CA LYS A 239 -2.23 -5.26 16.45
C LYS A 239 -0.77 -4.94 16.75
N GLY A 240 -0.43 -3.65 16.72
CA GLY A 240 0.93 -3.16 16.87
C GLY A 240 1.77 -3.20 15.59
N ASN A 241 1.24 -3.73 14.50
CA ASN A 241 1.93 -3.72 13.21
C ASN A 241 1.75 -2.39 12.48
N GLU A 242 2.74 -2.06 11.68
CA GLU A 242 2.74 -0.88 10.81
C GLU A 242 2.03 -1.14 9.49
N ALA A 243 1.47 -0.09 8.90
CA ALA A 243 0.92 -0.16 7.55
C ALA A 243 2.02 -0.40 6.50
N PRO A 244 1.71 -1.12 5.40
CA PRO A 244 2.66 -1.31 4.32
C PRO A 244 3.08 0.01 3.66
N TYR A 245 4.36 0.09 3.25
CA TYR A 245 4.95 1.22 2.50
C TYR A 245 4.89 2.57 3.23
N THR A 246 4.91 2.56 4.54
CA THR A 246 4.89 3.76 5.39
C THR A 246 6.21 3.90 6.14
N PRO A 247 7.24 4.56 5.57
CA PRO A 247 8.48 4.80 6.30
C PRO A 247 8.25 5.80 7.44
N ASP A 248 8.88 5.57 8.59
CA ASP A 248 8.80 6.47 9.75
C ASP A 248 9.38 7.85 9.47
N LEU A 249 10.33 7.94 8.55
CA LEU A 249 10.96 9.19 8.15
C LEU A 249 11.27 9.16 6.66
N ALA A 250 10.83 10.21 5.97
CA ALA A 250 11.21 10.47 4.58
C ALA A 250 11.61 11.94 4.40
N LEU A 251 12.58 12.17 3.54
CA LEU A 251 13.00 13.50 3.19
C LEU A 251 13.36 13.64 1.72
N THR A 252 13.11 14.81 1.18
CA THR A 252 13.61 15.21 -0.13
C THR A 252 14.25 16.59 -0.02
N ILE A 253 15.44 16.74 -0.59
CA ILE A 253 16.14 18.02 -0.67
C ILE A 253 16.51 18.25 -2.12
N ARG A 254 16.15 19.39 -2.66
CA ARG A 254 16.49 19.83 -4.00
C ARG A 254 17.22 21.15 -3.95
N TYR A 255 18.36 21.20 -4.58
CA TYR A 255 19.09 22.45 -4.84
C TYR A 255 19.21 22.68 -6.33
N GLU A 256 19.01 23.93 -6.75
CA GLU A 256 19.19 24.41 -8.11
C GLU A 256 19.87 25.77 -8.07
N HIS A 257 20.80 26.02 -8.98
CA HIS A 257 21.41 27.33 -9.16
C HIS A 257 21.23 27.83 -10.57
N THR A 258 20.82 29.09 -10.72
CA THR A 258 20.65 29.75 -12.03
C THR A 258 21.83 30.67 -12.29
N TYR A 259 22.69 30.29 -13.23
CA TYR A 259 23.74 31.14 -13.77
C TYR A 259 23.22 31.88 -14.98
N ARG A 260 23.23 33.21 -14.92
CA ARG A 260 22.88 34.07 -16.08
C ARG A 260 24.11 34.27 -16.94
N LEU A 261 24.05 33.81 -18.18
CA LEU A 261 25.15 33.94 -19.16
C LEU A 261 25.10 35.28 -19.88
N GLN A 262 26.27 35.73 -20.38
CA GLN A 262 26.38 37.03 -21.06
C GLN A 262 25.51 37.15 -22.31
N ASN A 263 25.17 36.04 -22.96
CA ASN A 263 24.30 35.98 -24.13
C ASN A 263 22.80 35.95 -23.80
N GLY A 264 22.42 36.17 -22.53
CA GLY A 264 21.04 36.15 -22.08
C GLY A 264 20.47 34.76 -21.74
N MET A 265 21.19 33.69 -22.03
CA MET A 265 20.79 32.32 -21.66
C MET A 265 20.99 32.07 -20.16
N GLU A 266 20.32 31.06 -19.65
CA GLU A 266 20.49 30.59 -18.26
C GLU A 266 20.99 29.16 -18.23
N LEU A 267 22.00 28.90 -17.42
CA LEU A 267 22.49 27.54 -17.11
C LEU A 267 22.05 27.18 -15.69
N LYS A 268 21.29 26.09 -15.56
CA LYS A 268 20.66 25.67 -14.33
C LYS A 268 21.11 24.24 -13.95
N PRO A 269 22.27 24.08 -13.28
CA PRO A 269 22.62 22.83 -12.61
C PRO A 269 21.71 22.63 -11.39
N GLY A 270 21.39 21.35 -11.11
CA GLY A 270 20.62 21.01 -9.94
C GLY A 270 20.84 19.57 -9.51
N VAL A 271 20.53 19.32 -8.26
CA VAL A 271 20.57 18.02 -7.62
C VAL A 271 19.28 17.81 -6.83
N ASN A 272 18.76 16.60 -6.87
CA ASN A 272 17.68 16.14 -6.02
C ASN A 272 18.20 14.95 -5.21
N TYR A 273 18.00 15.00 -3.91
CA TYR A 273 18.30 13.91 -2.98
C TYR A 273 17.00 13.49 -2.31
N HIS A 274 16.73 12.21 -2.32
CA HIS A 274 15.62 11.58 -1.62
C HIS A 274 16.13 10.46 -0.72
N TRP A 275 15.58 10.37 0.47
CA TRP A 275 15.87 9.31 1.44
C TRP A 275 14.62 8.91 2.17
N GLU A 276 14.46 7.60 2.42
CA GLU A 276 13.42 7.03 3.27
C GLU A 276 14.04 6.04 4.26
N SER A 277 13.48 5.98 5.46
CA SER A 277 13.78 4.91 6.41
C SER A 277 13.28 3.56 5.88
N ASP A 278 13.64 2.50 6.56
CA ASP A 278 13.05 1.19 6.32
C ASP A 278 11.53 1.21 6.52
N SER A 279 10.83 0.27 5.89
CA SER A 279 9.36 0.14 5.99
C SER A 279 8.94 -1.28 5.63
N TYR A 280 7.83 -1.72 6.18
CA TYR A 280 7.23 -2.99 5.77
C TYR A 280 6.53 -2.88 4.42
N VAL A 281 6.51 -3.96 3.66
CA VAL A 281 5.79 -4.05 2.37
C VAL A 281 4.52 -4.89 2.47
N THR A 282 4.29 -5.52 3.62
CA THR A 282 3.06 -6.23 3.97
C THR A 282 2.57 -5.79 5.34
N PRO A 283 1.29 -6.01 5.68
CA PRO A 283 0.76 -5.66 7.00
C PRO A 283 1.21 -6.63 8.11
N TRP A 284 1.88 -7.73 7.77
CA TRP A 284 2.25 -8.75 8.74
C TRP A 284 3.48 -8.43 9.57
N ASN A 285 4.37 -7.55 9.08
CA ASN A 285 5.60 -7.13 9.77
C ASN A 285 6.37 -8.33 10.37
N MET A 286 6.84 -9.19 9.50
CA MET A 286 7.33 -10.54 9.82
C MET A 286 8.42 -10.61 10.89
N ASP A 287 9.33 -9.65 10.91
CA ASP A 287 10.44 -9.60 11.87
C ASP A 287 10.00 -9.26 13.29
N LYS A 288 8.84 -8.65 13.48
CA LYS A 288 8.29 -8.37 14.83
C LYS A 288 7.84 -9.63 15.58
N HIS A 289 7.72 -10.73 14.87
CA HIS A 289 7.25 -12.00 15.42
C HIS A 289 8.38 -13.01 15.65
N VAL A 290 9.63 -12.59 15.53
CA VAL A 290 10.83 -13.40 15.78
C VAL A 290 11.38 -13.03 17.14
N ASP A 291 11.56 -14.02 18.04
CA ASP A 291 12.18 -13.80 19.33
C ASP A 291 13.70 -13.56 19.25
N ASP A 292 14.32 -13.11 20.32
CA ASP A 292 15.76 -12.81 20.42
C ASP A 292 16.67 -14.03 20.17
N GLU A 293 16.12 -15.24 20.21
CA GLU A 293 16.83 -16.52 19.97
C GLU A 293 16.65 -17.03 18.53
N GLY A 294 15.92 -16.25 17.70
CA GLY A 294 15.56 -16.68 16.33
C GLY A 294 14.40 -17.68 16.29
N GLY A 295 13.73 -17.87 17.41
CA GLY A 295 12.48 -18.62 17.52
C GLY A 295 11.28 -17.71 17.29
N CYS A 296 10.09 -18.19 17.57
CA CYS A 296 8.85 -17.46 17.38
C CYS A 296 8.13 -17.21 18.68
N ASP A 297 7.73 -15.97 18.90
CA ASP A 297 6.82 -15.56 19.98
C ASP A 297 5.40 -16.10 19.80
N GLY A 298 5.15 -16.79 18.72
CA GLY A 298 3.83 -17.32 18.38
C GLY A 298 3.88 -18.76 17.91
N PRO A 299 2.74 -19.32 17.57
CA PRO A 299 2.62 -20.70 17.18
C PRO A 299 3.44 -20.98 15.91
N GLY A 300 4.56 -21.42 16.07
CA GLY A 300 5.54 -22.32 15.48
C GLY A 300 5.81 -22.35 13.98
N TYR A 301 5.06 -21.70 13.10
CA TYR A 301 5.27 -21.81 11.65
C TYR A 301 5.75 -20.53 10.96
N PHE A 302 5.61 -19.39 11.61
CA PHE A 302 5.88 -18.08 11.00
C PHE A 302 7.32 -17.61 11.11
N CYS A 303 8.10 -18.28 11.90
CA CYS A 303 9.36 -17.78 12.37
C CYS A 303 10.56 -18.61 11.94
N GLN A 304 10.43 -19.43 10.95
CA GLN A 304 11.61 -19.88 10.25
C GLN A 304 11.95 -18.80 9.23
N PRO A 305 12.90 -17.90 9.53
CA PRO A 305 13.37 -16.99 8.50
C PRO A 305 13.86 -17.85 7.35
N LEU A 306 13.28 -17.68 6.20
CA LEU A 306 14.07 -17.88 5.01
C LEU A 306 15.27 -16.96 5.21
N GLU A 307 16.49 -17.49 5.32
CA GLU A 307 17.71 -16.74 5.60
C GLU A 307 17.89 -15.48 4.73
N ASN A 308 17.00 -15.24 3.76
CA ASN A 308 17.06 -14.16 2.81
C ASN A 308 15.67 -13.55 2.46
N TYR A 309 14.60 -13.87 3.20
CA TYR A 309 13.29 -13.30 2.93
C TYR A 309 12.80 -12.49 4.12
N THR A 310 12.56 -11.22 3.87
CA THR A 310 11.89 -10.33 4.80
C THR A 310 10.84 -9.53 4.05
N ASP A 311 9.75 -9.19 4.72
CA ASP A 311 8.78 -8.24 4.20
C ASP A 311 9.16 -6.79 4.54
N LYS A 312 10.37 -6.58 5.05
CA LYS A 312 10.92 -5.27 5.37
C LYS A 312 11.80 -4.75 4.26
N ARG A 313 11.41 -3.64 3.65
CA ARG A 313 12.22 -2.88 2.72
C ARG A 313 13.26 -2.08 3.52
N PRO A 314 14.56 -2.22 3.25
CA PRO A 314 15.59 -1.45 3.95
C PRO A 314 15.48 0.04 3.64
N ALA A 315 16.06 0.88 4.48
CA ALA A 315 16.24 2.30 4.18
C ALA A 315 17.01 2.48 2.87
N TRP A 316 16.64 3.50 2.10
CA TRP A 316 17.22 3.73 0.79
C TRP A 316 17.37 5.23 0.49
N GLU A 317 18.23 5.52 -0.47
CA GLU A 317 18.47 6.89 -0.94
C GLU A 317 18.55 6.95 -2.46
N MET A 318 18.23 8.10 -3.03
CA MET A 318 18.33 8.33 -4.47
C MET A 318 18.86 9.71 -4.78
N PHE A 319 19.80 9.78 -5.73
CA PHE A 319 20.34 11.02 -6.24
C PHE A 319 20.00 11.20 -7.71
N ASP A 320 19.43 12.37 -8.04
CA ASP A 320 19.23 12.79 -9.42
C ASP A 320 20.02 14.08 -9.67
N TYR A 321 20.62 14.17 -10.83
CA TYR A 321 21.33 15.37 -11.29
C TYR A 321 20.70 15.86 -12.58
N PHE A 322 20.65 17.17 -12.73
CA PHE A 322 20.18 17.79 -13.94
C PHE A 322 20.96 19.05 -14.27
N LEU A 323 21.10 19.31 -15.56
CA LEU A 323 21.71 20.50 -16.11
C LEU A 323 20.81 20.99 -17.24
N THR A 324 20.21 22.16 -17.05
CA THR A 324 19.33 22.78 -18.03
C THR A 324 19.99 24.01 -18.60
N LEU A 325 20.06 24.11 -19.92
CA LEU A 325 20.38 25.32 -20.66
C LEU A 325 19.08 25.87 -21.21
N ASP A 326 18.68 27.05 -20.75
CA ASP A 326 17.45 27.75 -21.12
C ASP A 326 17.79 28.93 -21.97
N SER A 327 17.21 29.03 -23.17
CA SER A 327 17.49 30.15 -24.09
C SER A 327 16.79 31.44 -23.69
N LYS A 328 15.80 31.37 -22.78
CA LYS A 328 14.87 32.45 -22.44
C LYS A 328 13.99 32.96 -23.60
N ASP A 329 14.31 32.59 -24.82
CA ASP A 329 13.50 32.96 -25.97
C ASP A 329 12.35 31.99 -26.16
N ASN A 330 12.64 30.74 -26.47
CA ASN A 330 11.59 29.77 -26.72
C ASN A 330 12.08 28.31 -26.74
N TRP A 331 13.29 27.98 -26.32
CA TRP A 331 13.76 26.59 -26.22
C TRP A 331 14.63 26.31 -25.00
N TYR A 332 14.66 25.07 -24.58
CA TYR A 332 15.60 24.60 -23.59
C TYR A 332 16.22 23.26 -24.00
N LEU A 333 17.41 22.98 -23.48
CA LEU A 333 18.09 21.69 -23.55
C LEU A 333 18.39 21.25 -22.12
N GLN A 334 17.95 20.04 -21.75
CA GLN A 334 18.21 19.48 -20.45
C GLN A 334 18.90 18.15 -20.57
N PHE A 335 19.98 17.97 -19.83
CA PHE A 335 20.55 16.68 -19.46
C PHE A 335 20.08 16.32 -18.05
N ALA A 336 19.62 15.07 -17.86
CA ALA A 336 19.26 14.54 -16.56
C ALA A 336 19.85 13.15 -16.35
N SER A 337 20.27 12.87 -15.13
CA SER A 337 20.67 11.54 -14.67
C SER A 337 19.82 11.17 -13.46
N TYR A 338 18.89 10.27 -13.64
CA TYR A 338 18.05 9.74 -12.58
C TYR A 338 18.69 8.53 -11.94
N ASN A 339 18.50 8.35 -10.64
CA ASN A 339 19.11 7.29 -9.86
C ASN A 339 20.62 7.16 -10.19
N ALA A 340 21.36 8.25 -10.02
CA ALA A 340 22.74 8.38 -10.50
C ALA A 340 23.70 7.37 -9.87
N LYS A 341 23.39 6.85 -8.69
CA LYS A 341 24.15 5.81 -7.99
C LYS A 341 23.75 4.39 -8.40
N SER A 342 22.71 4.22 -9.22
CA SER A 342 22.12 2.91 -9.55
C SER A 342 21.64 2.15 -8.31
N GLU A 343 21.06 2.87 -7.36
CA GLU A 343 20.47 2.27 -6.14
C GLU A 343 19.38 1.27 -6.52
N VAL A 344 19.43 0.10 -5.92
CA VAL A 344 18.45 -0.96 -6.17
C VAL A 344 17.43 -0.97 -5.04
N VAL A 345 16.32 -0.31 -5.27
CA VAL A 345 15.24 -0.19 -4.29
C VAL A 345 14.14 -1.18 -4.62
N PRO A 346 13.77 -2.08 -3.70
CA PRO A 346 12.63 -2.95 -3.91
C PRO A 346 11.31 -2.16 -3.78
N TRP A 347 10.55 -2.10 -4.87
CA TRP A 347 9.21 -1.52 -4.91
C TRP A 347 8.13 -2.48 -4.44
N TYR A 348 8.40 -3.77 -4.66
CA TYR A 348 7.50 -4.84 -4.29
C TYR A 348 8.35 -6.03 -3.84
N ILE A 349 7.98 -6.59 -2.71
CA ILE A 349 8.51 -7.86 -2.21
C ILE A 349 7.28 -8.72 -1.90
N GLY A 350 7.22 -9.90 -2.45
CA GLY A 350 6.10 -10.80 -2.25
C GLY A 350 6.45 -12.23 -2.60
N VAL A 351 5.57 -13.13 -2.27
CA VAL A 351 5.66 -14.53 -2.66
C VAL A 351 4.48 -14.85 -3.54
N GLU A 352 4.74 -15.34 -4.72
CA GLU A 352 3.69 -15.77 -5.64
C GLU A 352 4.01 -17.20 -6.08
N ALA A 353 3.07 -18.07 -5.86
CA ALA A 353 3.25 -19.48 -6.18
C ALA A 353 4.44 -20.15 -5.46
N GLY A 354 4.67 -19.82 -4.17
CA GLY A 354 5.83 -20.34 -3.41
C GLY A 354 7.18 -19.80 -3.88
N ILE A 355 7.21 -18.83 -4.81
CA ILE A 355 8.44 -18.25 -5.36
C ILE A 355 8.56 -16.81 -4.85
N PRO A 356 9.63 -16.47 -4.09
CA PRO A 356 9.91 -15.09 -3.74
C PRO A 356 10.07 -14.23 -5.01
N ARG A 357 9.36 -13.12 -5.08
CA ARG A 357 9.41 -12.17 -6.19
C ARG A 357 9.66 -10.77 -5.68
N GLY A 358 10.43 -10.00 -6.42
CA GLY A 358 10.64 -8.59 -6.17
C GLY A 358 10.59 -7.80 -7.46
N ALA A 359 9.99 -6.61 -7.41
CA ALA A 359 10.16 -5.59 -8.42
C ALA A 359 11.07 -4.50 -7.86
N TYR A 360 12.02 -4.06 -8.67
CA TYR A 360 13.06 -3.14 -8.25
C TYR A 360 13.01 -1.83 -9.04
N SER A 361 13.58 -0.78 -8.46
CA SER A 361 13.75 0.51 -9.12
C SER A 361 14.52 0.35 -10.45
N ALA A 362 14.22 1.25 -11.39
CA ALA A 362 15.00 1.33 -12.61
C ALA A 362 16.47 1.69 -12.27
N PRO A 363 17.44 1.10 -12.97
CA PRO A 363 18.86 1.49 -12.82
C PRO A 363 19.05 2.94 -13.23
N SER A 364 20.29 3.45 -13.09
CA SER A 364 20.64 4.80 -13.53
C SER A 364 20.21 5.05 -14.97
N GLN A 365 19.43 6.11 -15.15
CA GLN A 365 18.92 6.55 -16.46
C GLN A 365 19.51 7.89 -16.81
N LYS A 366 20.03 8.03 -18.03
CA LYS A 366 20.52 9.29 -18.58
C LYS A 366 19.60 9.71 -19.70
N VAL A 367 19.09 10.95 -19.61
CA VAL A 367 18.08 11.47 -20.52
C VAL A 367 18.52 12.84 -21.03
N ILE A 368 18.35 13.06 -22.33
CA ILE A 368 18.47 14.37 -22.94
C ILE A 368 17.05 14.80 -23.39
N ARG A 369 16.63 15.98 -22.98
CA ARG A 369 15.35 16.59 -23.38
C ARG A 369 15.59 17.90 -24.10
N PHE A 370 14.92 18.05 -25.21
CA PHE A 370 14.81 19.35 -25.90
C PHE A 370 13.34 19.76 -25.88
N GLY A 371 13.08 21.00 -25.49
CA GLY A 371 11.75 21.59 -25.51
C GLY A 371 11.75 22.91 -26.26
N TYR A 372 10.64 23.20 -26.93
CA TYR A 372 10.40 24.44 -27.63
C TYR A 372 9.04 25.00 -27.19
N TYR A 373 9.03 26.30 -26.83
CA TYR A 373 7.82 27.04 -26.43
C TYR A 373 7.29 27.83 -27.62
N TRP A 374 6.00 27.77 -27.87
CA TRP A 374 5.31 28.46 -28.97
C TRP A 374 4.78 29.80 -28.53
#